data_451ba401aa144229ca526c60c8d6c488
#
_entry.id   451ba401aa144229ca526c60c8d6c488
#
_cell.length_a   1.000
_cell.length_b   1.000
_cell.length_c   1.000
_cell.angle_alpha   90.00
_cell.angle_beta   90.00
_cell.angle_gamma   90.00
#
_symmetry.space_group_name_H-M   'P 1'
#
loop_
_entity.id
_entity.type
_entity.pdbx_description
1 polymer ?
#
loop_
_entity_poly.entity_id
_entity_poly.type
_entity_poly.pdbx_seq_one_letter_code
_entity_poly.pdbx_strand_id
1 'polypeptide(L)'
;WKGGEMRVMRIAQWTGLAAIVLLAGAGLRADSRQAAGAPKLAGMWEGTVTVLTGPADNRVQVEVPFPFEIVADGQGYKASFLNGSQKISSTASSIDGEKVVFTFAQYNTTLNSSFKDGVLSGEYVRPKGRGAPLPFRAAKAAAVASTAKAPSINGVWLTQARSNKGEQAWRFIVDQKGAQLTATILRVDGDTGTLYGSFKDGKFVLGHFSGARPLLVEVTPNADGTLNISQNKGAPLLAAREAEAKAKSIGTPTDPTAHTTMKDPSEPFKFAFADHITGKIVSNTDPKFRGKVVLINISGSWCPNCHDETPFLVNLYKKYRSKGFEVVQLSFEEDDQQPGWARLKGFNQNYGIEWTVLVPGNPDQLNEKVPQANNLNAFPTSFFVGRDGRVRAVHAGFPSPGSGKFYADAEKEVTTLVEKLLAERTPGTSR
;
A
#
# COMPACT_ATOMS: atom_id res chain seq x y z
N TRP A 1 27.78 61.20 -37.14
CA TRP A 1 27.51 62.63 -36.86
C TRP A 1 26.49 62.75 -35.70
N LYS A 2 26.96 63.42 -34.61
CA LYS A 2 26.30 64.20 -33.58
C LYS A 2 25.25 63.41 -32.76
N GLY A 3 25.33 63.27 -31.49
CA GLY A 3 25.94 64.13 -30.47
C GLY A 3 24.86 64.67 -29.55
N GLY A 4 25.01 64.53 -28.23
CA GLY A 4 24.40 65.30 -27.16
C GLY A 4 23.15 64.67 -26.56
N GLU A 5 22.86 64.72 -25.29
CA GLU A 5 23.50 65.29 -24.09
C GLU A 5 22.82 64.69 -22.86
N MET A 6 23.61 64.44 -21.85
CA MET A 6 23.16 64.16 -20.48
C MET A 6 22.41 65.35 -19.88
N ARG A 7 21.24 65.14 -19.28
CA ARG A 7 20.66 66.16 -18.36
C ARG A 7 20.35 65.51 -17.03
N VAL A 8 21.19 65.86 -16.08
CA VAL A 8 20.98 65.73 -14.64
C VAL A 8 19.93 66.74 -14.23
N MET A 9 18.92 66.37 -13.51
CA MET A 9 18.07 67.29 -12.78
C MET A 9 17.67 66.72 -11.42
N ARG A 10 18.32 67.24 -10.43
CA ARG A 10 17.98 67.80 -9.12
C ARG A 10 16.80 67.26 -8.36
N ILE A 11 17.17 66.80 -7.18
CA ILE A 11 16.40 66.55 -5.96
C ILE A 11 15.58 67.79 -5.58
N ALA A 12 14.29 67.63 -5.36
CA ALA A 12 13.47 68.54 -4.59
C ALA A 12 12.90 67.81 -3.39
N GLN A 13 13.39 68.17 -2.22
CA GLN A 13 12.80 67.86 -0.90
C GLN A 13 11.49 68.58 -0.76
N TRP A 14 10.42 67.87 -0.45
CA TRP A 14 9.23 68.49 0.16
C TRP A 14 8.94 67.82 1.48
N THR A 15 9.12 68.56 2.56
CA THR A 15 8.63 68.32 3.90
C THR A 15 7.12 68.54 3.90
N GLY A 16 6.36 67.52 4.30
CA GLY A 16 4.92 67.65 4.43
C GLY A 16 4.37 66.68 5.50
N LEU A 17 4.07 67.23 6.62
CA LEU A 17 3.26 66.86 7.78
C LEU A 17 2.71 65.37 7.78
N ALA A 18 3.14 64.67 8.78
CA ALA A 18 2.54 63.40 9.24
C ALA A 18 1.16 63.68 9.85
N ALA A 19 0.09 63.26 9.21
CA ALA A 19 -1.20 63.03 9.84
C ALA A 19 -1.26 61.59 10.33
N ILE A 20 -1.13 61.41 11.65
CA ILE A 20 -1.34 60.13 12.33
C ILE A 20 -2.84 59.87 12.33
N VAL A 21 -3.30 59.01 11.41
CA VAL A 21 -4.61 58.35 11.50
C VAL A 21 -4.44 57.13 12.36
N LEU A 22 -4.86 57.18 13.60
CA LEU A 22 -5.07 56.05 14.47
C LEU A 22 -6.24 55.20 13.89
N LEU A 23 -5.96 54.30 12.98
CA LEU A 23 -6.85 53.20 12.67
C LEU A 23 -6.77 52.22 13.84
N ALA A 24 -7.79 52.23 14.68
CA ALA A 24 -8.06 51.19 15.65
C ALA A 24 -8.12 49.85 14.90
N GLY A 25 -7.02 49.12 14.94
CA GLY A 25 -6.95 47.75 14.48
C GLY A 25 -7.85 46.86 15.35
N ALA A 26 -9.09 46.64 14.89
CA ALA A 26 -9.86 45.51 15.36
C ALA A 26 -9.07 44.25 14.92
N GLY A 27 -8.16 43.82 15.79
CA GLY A 27 -7.54 42.53 15.68
C GLY A 27 -8.64 41.47 15.65
N LEU A 28 -8.90 40.95 14.46
CA LEU A 28 -9.54 39.65 14.33
C LEU A 28 -8.63 38.64 15.03
N ARG A 29 -8.80 38.51 16.35
CA ARG A 29 -8.40 37.32 17.06
C ARG A 29 -9.19 36.19 16.39
N ALA A 30 -8.52 35.39 15.58
CA ALA A 30 -9.02 34.06 15.24
C ALA A 30 -9.32 33.36 16.56
N ASP A 31 -10.60 33.33 16.89
CA ASP A 31 -11.13 32.64 18.06
C ASP A 31 -10.76 31.17 17.89
N SER A 32 -9.71 30.74 18.58
CA SER A 32 -9.41 29.33 18.79
C SER A 32 -10.42 28.76 19.77
N ARG A 33 -11.69 28.84 19.41
CA ARG A 33 -12.72 28.03 20.01
C ARG A 33 -12.58 26.63 19.46
N GLN A 34 -11.65 25.89 20.01
CA GLN A 34 -11.80 24.44 20.09
C GLN A 34 -13.15 24.23 20.76
N ALA A 35 -14.14 23.72 19.98
CA ALA A 35 -15.48 23.52 20.48
C ALA A 35 -15.38 22.77 21.82
N ALA A 36 -15.84 23.38 22.90
CA ALA A 36 -15.87 22.75 24.21
C ALA A 36 -16.72 21.51 24.09
N GLY A 37 -16.08 20.31 24.04
CA GLY A 37 -16.76 19.03 23.87
C GLY A 37 -16.22 18.12 22.76
N ALA A 38 -15.28 18.55 21.91
CA ALA A 38 -14.71 17.66 20.90
C ALA A 38 -13.99 16.45 21.56
N PRO A 39 -14.27 15.23 21.13
CA PRO A 39 -13.71 14.02 21.74
C PRO A 39 -12.17 14.01 21.60
N LYS A 40 -11.45 13.64 22.67
CA LYS A 40 -9.98 13.49 22.66
C LYS A 40 -9.60 12.17 22.01
N LEU A 41 -9.49 12.13 20.68
CA LEU A 41 -9.25 10.93 19.91
C LEU A 41 -7.75 10.60 19.75
N ALA A 42 -6.84 11.57 19.80
CA ALA A 42 -5.43 11.36 19.54
C ALA A 42 -4.81 10.28 20.43
N GLY A 43 -3.97 9.40 19.84
CA GLY A 43 -3.24 8.32 20.48
C GLY A 43 -3.34 7.00 19.72
N MET A 44 -2.76 5.96 20.32
CA MET A 44 -2.83 4.58 19.82
C MET A 44 -4.14 3.93 20.25
N TRP A 45 -4.69 3.12 19.36
CA TRP A 45 -5.95 2.41 19.53
C TRP A 45 -5.77 0.94 19.19
N GLU A 46 -6.50 0.09 19.89
CA GLU A 46 -6.71 -1.31 19.53
C GLU A 46 -8.11 -1.43 18.92
N GLY A 47 -8.13 -1.70 17.62
CA GLY A 47 -9.34 -1.88 16.82
C GLY A 47 -9.63 -3.36 16.59
N THR A 48 -10.89 -3.64 16.33
CA THR A 48 -11.38 -4.94 15.87
C THR A 48 -12.37 -4.72 14.75
N VAL A 49 -12.20 -5.45 13.65
CA VAL A 49 -13.23 -5.59 12.61
C VAL A 49 -13.76 -7.02 12.62
N THR A 50 -15.04 -7.18 12.37
CA THR A 50 -15.69 -8.49 12.33
C THR A 50 -15.93 -8.90 10.88
N VAL A 51 -15.49 -10.09 10.51
CA VAL A 51 -15.69 -10.67 9.18
C VAL A 51 -16.37 -12.02 9.26
N LEU A 52 -17.09 -12.38 8.20
CA LEU A 52 -17.63 -13.71 8.00
C LEU A 52 -16.70 -14.46 7.01
N THR A 53 -16.20 -15.63 7.43
CA THR A 53 -15.31 -16.50 6.64
C THR A 53 -15.91 -17.89 6.48
N GLY A 54 -15.37 -18.66 5.53
CA GLY A 54 -15.86 -20.01 5.26
C GLY A 54 -16.90 -20.09 4.13
N PRO A 55 -17.33 -21.30 3.79
CA PRO A 55 -18.36 -21.56 2.78
C PRO A 55 -19.69 -20.88 3.11
N ALA A 56 -20.52 -20.61 2.11
CA ALA A 56 -21.78 -19.88 2.26
C ALA A 56 -22.76 -20.54 3.26
N ASP A 57 -22.71 -21.85 3.34
CA ASP A 57 -23.53 -22.71 4.20
C ASP A 57 -22.94 -22.92 5.61
N ASN A 58 -21.68 -22.55 5.82
CA ASN A 58 -20.98 -22.68 7.10
C ASN A 58 -20.04 -21.49 7.36
N ARG A 59 -20.61 -20.31 7.45
CA ARG A 59 -19.84 -19.09 7.73
C ARG A 59 -19.53 -18.97 9.21
N VAL A 60 -18.26 -18.68 9.50
CA VAL A 60 -17.76 -18.42 10.84
C VAL A 60 -17.48 -16.92 11.00
N GLN A 61 -17.96 -16.35 12.11
CA GLN A 61 -17.63 -15.00 12.49
C GLN A 61 -16.20 -14.95 13.05
N VAL A 62 -15.38 -14.06 12.53
CA VAL A 62 -13.98 -13.86 12.96
C VAL A 62 -13.79 -12.41 13.35
N GLU A 63 -13.31 -12.19 14.57
CA GLU A 63 -12.85 -10.89 15.04
C GLU A 63 -11.37 -10.75 14.73
N VAL A 64 -11.02 -9.71 13.99
CA VAL A 64 -9.64 -9.42 13.58
C VAL A 64 -9.16 -8.21 14.36
N PRO A 65 -8.27 -8.38 15.35
CA PRO A 65 -7.68 -7.28 16.10
C PRO A 65 -6.59 -6.59 15.27
N PHE A 66 -6.43 -5.29 15.43
CA PHE A 66 -5.35 -4.53 14.81
C PHE A 66 -5.08 -3.21 15.54
N PRO A 67 -3.82 -2.76 15.62
CA PRO A 67 -3.49 -1.43 16.11
C PRO A 67 -3.73 -0.37 15.02
N PHE A 68 -4.18 0.81 15.44
CA PHE A 68 -4.19 1.99 14.58
C PHE A 68 -3.92 3.24 15.41
N GLU A 69 -3.52 4.30 14.73
CA GLU A 69 -3.20 5.57 15.35
C GLU A 69 -4.19 6.65 14.92
N ILE A 70 -4.56 7.52 15.84
CA ILE A 70 -5.25 8.76 15.53
C ILE A 70 -4.36 9.91 16.00
N VAL A 71 -4.09 10.87 15.12
CA VAL A 71 -3.34 12.10 15.43
C VAL A 71 -4.20 13.32 15.13
N ALA A 72 -3.95 14.42 15.83
CA ALA A 72 -4.56 15.70 15.48
C ALA A 72 -4.03 16.18 14.12
N ASP A 73 -4.91 16.69 13.26
CA ASP A 73 -4.60 17.19 11.92
C ASP A 73 -5.40 18.46 11.64
N GLY A 74 -4.79 19.62 11.80
CA GLY A 74 -5.46 20.91 11.75
C GLY A 74 -6.55 21.02 12.82
N GLN A 75 -7.78 21.29 12.38
CA GLN A 75 -8.96 21.32 13.29
C GLN A 75 -9.65 19.97 13.45
N GLY A 76 -9.11 18.92 12.80
CA GLY A 76 -9.67 17.56 12.81
C GLY A 76 -8.68 16.52 13.31
N TYR A 77 -8.87 15.30 12.82
CA TYR A 77 -8.02 14.16 13.14
C TYR A 77 -7.69 13.36 11.87
N LYS A 78 -6.57 12.67 11.92
CA LYS A 78 -6.16 11.68 10.91
C LYS A 78 -6.04 10.32 11.56
N ALA A 79 -6.81 9.35 11.08
CA ALA A 79 -6.66 7.95 11.48
C ALA A 79 -5.74 7.23 10.52
N SER A 80 -4.87 6.36 11.04
CA SER A 80 -3.91 5.61 10.24
C SER A 80 -3.87 4.15 10.67
N PHE A 81 -4.18 3.24 9.76
CA PHE A 81 -3.88 1.82 9.93
C PHE A 81 -2.37 1.61 9.80
N LEU A 82 -1.82 0.69 10.60
CA LEU A 82 -0.39 0.41 10.63
C LEU A 82 -0.05 -0.79 9.74
N ASN A 83 1.02 -0.65 8.94
CA ASN A 83 1.59 -1.73 8.13
C ASN A 83 3.13 -1.67 8.19
N GLY A 84 3.70 -2.18 9.29
CA GLY A 84 5.12 -2.01 9.59
C GLY A 84 5.48 -0.53 9.77
N SER A 85 6.41 -0.04 8.99
CA SER A 85 6.80 1.38 8.96
C SER A 85 5.87 2.25 8.09
N GLN A 86 5.00 1.66 7.28
CA GLN A 86 4.00 2.39 6.49
C GLN A 86 2.73 2.65 7.30
N LYS A 87 2.03 3.72 6.93
CA LYS A 87 0.73 4.08 7.47
C LYS A 87 -0.26 4.28 6.33
N ILE A 88 -1.40 3.62 6.40
CA ILE A 88 -2.52 3.86 5.50
C ILE A 88 -3.45 4.86 6.19
N SER A 89 -3.29 6.12 5.83
CA SER A 89 -3.94 7.24 6.52
C SER A 89 -5.25 7.63 5.86
N SER A 90 -6.20 8.11 6.68
CA SER A 90 -7.41 8.76 6.20
C SER A 90 -7.05 10.04 5.44
N THR A 91 -7.82 10.35 4.40
CA THR A 91 -7.66 11.53 3.55
C THR A 91 -8.54 12.69 4.03
N ALA A 92 -9.56 12.39 4.84
CA ALA A 92 -10.42 13.37 5.47
C ALA A 92 -11.02 12.81 6.77
N SER A 93 -11.50 13.71 7.62
CA SER A 93 -12.30 13.37 8.80
C SER A 93 -13.43 14.37 9.01
N SER A 94 -14.52 13.94 9.65
CA SER A 94 -15.54 14.83 10.19
C SER A 94 -15.96 14.38 11.59
N ILE A 95 -16.23 15.36 12.45
CA ILE A 95 -16.67 15.11 13.82
C ILE A 95 -17.88 16.00 14.08
N ASP A 96 -18.96 15.38 14.50
CA ASP A 96 -20.21 16.05 14.88
C ASP A 96 -20.75 15.42 16.16
N GLY A 97 -20.52 16.07 17.29
CA GLY A 97 -20.78 15.52 18.62
C GLY A 97 -20.02 14.21 18.85
N GLU A 98 -20.75 13.14 19.12
CA GLU A 98 -20.18 11.79 19.28
C GLU A 98 -19.83 11.12 17.94
N LYS A 99 -20.40 11.60 16.82
CA LYS A 99 -20.20 11.02 15.49
C LYS A 99 -18.81 11.33 14.95
N VAL A 100 -18.06 10.30 14.57
CA VAL A 100 -16.70 10.38 14.04
C VAL A 100 -16.62 9.60 12.75
N VAL A 101 -16.23 10.27 11.66
CA VAL A 101 -16.07 9.66 10.35
C VAL A 101 -14.67 9.91 9.82
N PHE A 102 -14.00 8.85 9.38
CA PHE A 102 -12.74 8.91 8.65
C PHE A 102 -12.92 8.40 7.23
N THR A 103 -12.45 9.15 6.24
CA THR A 103 -12.51 8.77 4.82
C THR A 103 -11.14 8.32 4.32
N PHE A 104 -11.14 7.21 3.58
CA PHE A 104 -9.94 6.64 2.93
C PHE A 104 -10.19 6.62 1.42
N ALA A 105 -9.90 7.76 0.75
CA ALA A 105 -10.21 7.94 -0.68
C ALA A 105 -9.49 6.91 -1.57
N GLN A 106 -8.27 6.51 -1.19
CA GLN A 106 -7.46 5.51 -1.90
C GLN A 106 -8.09 4.11 -1.93
N TYR A 107 -9.03 3.83 -1.02
CA TYR A 107 -9.85 2.61 -1.01
C TYR A 107 -11.32 2.87 -1.34
N ASN A 108 -11.71 4.16 -1.46
CA ASN A 108 -13.10 4.60 -1.57
C ASN A 108 -13.97 4.04 -0.42
N THR A 109 -13.45 4.14 0.81
CA THR A 109 -14.08 3.60 2.02
C THR A 109 -14.19 4.65 3.10
N THR A 110 -15.09 4.40 4.08
CA THR A 110 -15.23 5.25 5.28
C THR A 110 -15.31 4.39 6.53
N LEU A 111 -14.72 4.88 7.61
CA LEU A 111 -14.95 4.38 8.96
C LEU A 111 -15.98 5.30 9.62
N ASN A 112 -17.21 4.85 9.68
CA ASN A 112 -18.32 5.56 10.32
C ASN A 112 -18.47 5.04 11.76
N SER A 113 -18.23 5.89 12.74
CA SER A 113 -18.24 5.49 14.15
C SER A 113 -18.87 6.55 15.06
N SER A 114 -19.24 6.12 16.26
CA SER A 114 -19.60 6.97 17.39
C SER A 114 -18.57 6.78 18.49
N PHE A 115 -18.13 7.89 19.11
CA PHE A 115 -17.24 7.88 20.26
C PHE A 115 -18.03 8.10 21.53
N LYS A 116 -18.12 7.07 22.37
CA LYS A 116 -18.82 7.11 23.66
C LYS A 116 -18.06 6.29 24.71
N ASP A 117 -17.94 6.83 25.91
CA ASP A 117 -17.30 6.17 27.07
C ASP A 117 -15.88 5.61 26.77
N GLY A 118 -15.10 6.35 25.97
CA GLY A 118 -13.74 5.96 25.59
C GLY A 118 -13.64 4.94 24.45
N VAL A 119 -14.76 4.56 23.84
CA VAL A 119 -14.86 3.55 22.78
C VAL A 119 -15.34 4.19 21.47
N LEU A 120 -14.68 3.85 20.36
CA LEU A 120 -15.18 4.04 19.01
C LEU A 120 -15.95 2.77 18.60
N SER A 121 -17.19 2.90 18.17
CA SER A 121 -17.99 1.78 17.66
C SER A 121 -18.79 2.18 16.43
N GLY A 122 -18.90 1.29 15.47
CA GLY A 122 -19.57 1.58 14.20
C GLY A 122 -19.23 0.57 13.11
N GLU A 123 -18.99 1.06 11.90
CA GLU A 123 -18.81 0.23 10.73
C GLU A 123 -17.73 0.78 9.80
N TYR A 124 -16.94 -0.12 9.24
CA TYR A 124 -16.07 0.17 8.10
C TYR A 124 -16.85 -0.10 6.81
N VAL A 125 -17.24 0.98 6.13
CA VAL A 125 -18.10 0.93 4.95
C VAL A 125 -17.26 0.82 3.69
N ARG A 126 -17.56 -0.18 2.89
CA ARG A 126 -16.90 -0.48 1.61
C ARG A 126 -17.77 0.00 0.44
N PRO A 127 -17.19 0.21 -0.76
CA PRO A 127 -17.98 0.54 -1.96
C PRO A 127 -19.08 -0.49 -2.23
N LYS A 128 -20.14 -0.05 -2.88
CA LYS A 128 -21.25 -0.93 -3.30
C LYS A 128 -20.69 -2.08 -4.16
N GLY A 129 -21.10 -3.31 -3.88
CA GLY A 129 -20.59 -4.51 -4.56
C GLY A 129 -19.39 -5.17 -3.90
N ARG A 130 -18.73 -4.51 -2.91
CA ARG A 130 -17.55 -5.03 -2.19
C ARG A 130 -17.90 -5.76 -0.88
N GLY A 131 -19.15 -6.18 -0.74
CA GLY A 131 -19.70 -6.85 0.45
C GLY A 131 -20.28 -5.89 1.48
N ALA A 132 -20.89 -6.45 2.52
CA ALA A 132 -21.50 -5.69 3.61
C ALA A 132 -20.45 -4.86 4.38
N PRO A 133 -20.84 -3.75 5.02
CA PRO A 133 -20.00 -3.06 5.98
C PRO A 133 -19.46 -4.01 7.04
N LEU A 134 -18.25 -3.74 7.52
CA LEU A 134 -17.63 -4.54 8.57
C LEU A 134 -17.90 -3.88 9.92
N PRO A 135 -18.55 -4.57 10.88
CA PRO A 135 -18.66 -4.08 12.25
C PRO A 135 -17.28 -3.74 12.81
N PHE A 136 -17.18 -2.57 13.42
CA PHE A 136 -15.93 -2.01 13.95
C PHE A 136 -16.12 -1.60 15.41
N ARG A 137 -15.12 -1.90 16.23
CA ARG A 137 -15.01 -1.43 17.61
C ARG A 137 -13.55 -1.15 17.94
N ALA A 138 -13.28 -0.08 18.71
CA ALA A 138 -11.93 0.22 19.16
C ALA A 138 -11.94 0.91 20.53
N ALA A 139 -10.87 0.67 21.28
CA ALA A 139 -10.57 1.36 22.53
C ALA A 139 -9.13 1.88 22.51
N LYS A 140 -8.81 2.84 23.38
CA LYS A 140 -7.43 3.30 23.56
C LYS A 140 -6.54 2.11 23.91
N ALA A 141 -5.41 2.00 23.23
CA ALA A 141 -4.43 0.97 23.55
C ALA A 141 -3.93 1.15 24.99
N ALA A 142 -4.11 0.11 25.80
CA ALA A 142 -3.52 0.07 27.12
C ALA A 142 -2.04 -0.28 27.02
N ALA A 143 -1.21 0.25 27.93
CA ALA A 143 0.17 -0.20 28.07
C ALA A 143 0.18 -1.65 28.59
N VAL A 144 0.19 -2.63 27.70
CA VAL A 144 0.18 -4.04 28.07
C VAL A 144 1.62 -4.49 28.29
N ALA A 145 2.05 -4.50 29.55
CA ALA A 145 3.18 -5.31 29.95
C ALA A 145 2.72 -6.78 30.03
N SER A 146 2.85 -7.54 28.95
CA SER A 146 2.60 -8.97 29.01
C SER A 146 3.73 -9.63 29.82
N THR A 147 3.41 -10.11 31.02
CA THR A 147 4.29 -10.93 31.85
C THR A 147 4.25 -12.42 31.46
N ALA A 148 3.45 -12.77 30.45
CA ALA A 148 3.32 -14.14 29.99
C ALA A 148 4.67 -14.67 29.44
N LYS A 149 5.12 -15.81 29.96
CA LYS A 149 6.29 -16.52 29.42
C LYS A 149 5.87 -17.17 28.10
N ALA A 150 6.26 -16.56 26.99
CA ALA A 150 5.99 -17.06 25.64
C ALA A 150 7.17 -17.90 25.13
N PRO A 151 6.91 -18.99 24.37
CA PRO A 151 7.97 -19.66 23.64
C PRO A 151 8.54 -18.75 22.54
N SER A 152 9.83 -18.90 22.24
CA SER A 152 10.44 -18.13 21.16
C SER A 152 10.15 -18.75 19.81
N ILE A 153 9.49 -17.96 18.96
CA ILE A 153 9.26 -18.32 17.54
C ILE A 153 9.89 -17.29 16.59
N ASN A 154 10.77 -16.43 17.10
CA ASN A 154 11.41 -15.37 16.32
C ASN A 154 12.15 -15.91 15.09
N GLY A 155 12.16 -15.13 13.98
CA GLY A 155 12.87 -15.42 12.74
C GLY A 155 11.98 -15.97 11.62
N VAL A 156 12.60 -16.63 10.63
CA VAL A 156 11.91 -17.11 9.41
C VAL A 156 11.54 -18.57 9.53
N TRP A 157 10.33 -18.88 9.10
CA TRP A 157 9.75 -20.20 8.99
C TRP A 157 9.28 -20.44 7.56
N LEU A 158 9.40 -21.66 7.05
CA LEU A 158 8.70 -22.08 5.84
C LEU A 158 7.40 -22.76 6.24
N THR A 159 6.31 -22.39 5.59
CA THR A 159 4.99 -23.00 5.81
C THR A 159 4.45 -23.58 4.51
N GLN A 160 3.70 -24.68 4.61
CA GLN A 160 2.93 -25.17 3.48
C GLN A 160 2.07 -24.04 2.89
N ALA A 161 1.93 -24.02 1.57
CA ALA A 161 1.06 -23.08 0.88
C ALA A 161 -0.27 -23.75 0.49
N ARG A 162 -1.36 -22.97 0.59
CA ARG A 162 -2.64 -23.27 -0.07
C ARG A 162 -2.86 -22.17 -1.11
N SER A 163 -2.20 -22.31 -2.24
CA SER A 163 -2.16 -21.30 -3.29
C SER A 163 -2.80 -21.79 -4.57
N ASN A 164 -3.61 -20.94 -5.21
CA ASN A 164 -4.07 -21.14 -6.59
C ASN A 164 -3.08 -20.55 -7.62
N LYS A 165 -1.92 -20.05 -7.16
CA LYS A 165 -0.87 -19.47 -8.00
C LYS A 165 0.28 -20.43 -8.27
N GLY A 166 0.17 -21.70 -7.86
CA GLY A 166 1.20 -22.71 -8.06
C GLY A 166 2.30 -22.75 -7.00
N GLU A 167 2.18 -21.97 -5.92
CA GLU A 167 3.15 -21.96 -4.83
C GLU A 167 3.06 -23.23 -3.98
N GLN A 168 4.22 -23.75 -3.58
CA GLN A 168 4.32 -24.92 -2.70
C GLN A 168 4.56 -24.55 -1.24
N ALA A 169 5.19 -23.41 -1.01
CA ALA A 169 5.48 -22.90 0.33
C ALA A 169 5.43 -21.37 0.37
N TRP A 170 5.21 -20.84 1.58
CA TRP A 170 5.32 -19.44 1.90
C TRP A 170 6.36 -19.23 3.01
N ARG A 171 6.81 -17.98 3.20
CA ARG A 171 7.64 -17.60 4.35
C ARG A 171 6.77 -16.94 5.41
N PHE A 172 6.80 -17.46 6.63
CA PHE A 172 6.26 -16.79 7.80
C PHE A 172 7.44 -16.13 8.54
N ILE A 173 7.44 -14.80 8.57
CA ILE A 173 8.52 -13.97 9.06
C ILE A 173 8.06 -13.35 10.37
N VAL A 174 8.79 -13.55 11.46
CA VAL A 174 8.42 -13.15 12.83
C VAL A 174 9.50 -12.28 13.45
N ASP A 175 9.11 -11.11 13.97
CA ASP A 175 9.88 -10.29 14.91
C ASP A 175 9.20 -10.30 16.27
N GLN A 176 9.81 -10.98 17.25
CA GLN A 176 9.25 -11.24 18.56
C GLN A 176 9.98 -10.49 19.67
N LYS A 177 9.21 -9.83 20.54
CA LYS A 177 9.71 -9.16 21.76
C LYS A 177 8.91 -9.68 22.98
N GLY A 178 9.45 -10.69 23.65
CA GLY A 178 8.77 -11.35 24.75
C GLY A 178 7.49 -12.06 24.29
N ALA A 179 6.36 -11.71 24.86
CA ALA A 179 5.07 -12.25 24.45
C ALA A 179 4.42 -11.53 23.27
N GLN A 180 4.92 -10.37 22.89
CA GLN A 180 4.44 -9.60 21.73
C GLN A 180 5.26 -9.93 20.50
N LEU A 181 4.62 -9.88 19.32
CA LEU A 181 5.31 -10.03 18.06
C LEU A 181 4.61 -9.28 16.92
N THR A 182 5.38 -8.98 15.89
CA THR A 182 4.89 -8.70 14.56
C THR A 182 5.28 -9.83 13.62
N ALA A 183 4.45 -10.09 12.63
CA ALA A 183 4.75 -11.10 11.62
C ALA A 183 4.15 -10.74 10.28
N THR A 184 4.60 -11.45 9.23
CA THR A 184 3.95 -11.42 7.91
C THR A 184 4.10 -12.76 7.22
N ILE A 185 3.19 -13.10 6.32
CA ILE A 185 3.30 -14.29 5.46
C ILE A 185 3.64 -13.79 4.06
N LEU A 186 4.88 -14.00 3.65
CA LEU A 186 5.39 -13.63 2.33
C LEU A 186 5.04 -14.71 1.30
N ARG A 187 4.40 -14.28 0.24
CA ARG A 187 3.89 -15.05 -0.90
C ARG A 187 4.50 -14.52 -2.19
N VAL A 188 4.21 -15.16 -3.30
CA VAL A 188 4.70 -14.72 -4.62
C VAL A 188 4.12 -13.38 -5.07
N ASP A 189 2.92 -13.02 -4.61
CA ASP A 189 2.25 -11.76 -4.96
C ASP A 189 2.50 -10.62 -3.95
N GLY A 190 3.41 -10.81 -3.01
CA GLY A 190 3.69 -9.91 -1.91
C GLY A 190 3.42 -10.57 -0.57
N ASP A 191 2.93 -9.83 0.41
CA ASP A 191 2.68 -10.40 1.73
C ASP A 191 1.28 -10.07 2.29
N THR A 192 1.02 -10.54 3.49
CA THR A 192 -0.27 -10.32 4.18
C THR A 192 -0.42 -8.92 4.76
N GLY A 193 0.59 -8.07 4.66
CA GLY A 193 0.78 -6.93 5.54
C GLY A 193 1.25 -7.37 6.93
N THR A 194 1.59 -6.38 7.77
CA THR A 194 2.08 -6.63 9.11
C THR A 194 0.97 -7.10 10.03
N LEU A 195 1.10 -8.30 10.53
CA LEU A 195 0.29 -8.89 11.58
C LEU A 195 0.81 -8.42 12.94
N TYR A 196 -0.05 -8.01 13.84
CA TYR A 196 0.29 -7.58 15.19
C TYR A 196 -0.42 -8.45 16.21
N GLY A 197 0.26 -8.85 17.27
CA GLY A 197 -0.38 -9.60 18.33
C GLY A 197 0.53 -10.11 19.43
N SER A 198 0.00 -11.04 20.22
CA SER A 198 0.68 -11.52 21.40
C SER A 198 0.36 -12.98 21.71
N PHE A 199 1.18 -13.57 22.59
CA PHE A 199 0.95 -14.91 23.13
C PHE A 199 -0.12 -14.87 24.21
N LYS A 200 -1.14 -15.71 24.03
CA LYS A 200 -2.24 -15.87 24.97
C LYS A 200 -2.80 -17.29 24.86
N ASP A 201 -3.12 -17.91 25.99
CA ASP A 201 -3.78 -19.22 26.06
C ASP A 201 -3.09 -20.31 25.20
N GLY A 202 -1.76 -20.39 25.24
CA GLY A 202 -0.97 -21.39 24.55
C GLY A 202 -0.71 -21.14 23.06
N LYS A 203 -1.12 -20.03 22.50
CA LYS A 203 -0.91 -19.64 21.09
C LYS A 203 -0.66 -18.15 20.93
N PHE A 204 -0.07 -17.77 19.81
CA PHE A 204 -0.04 -16.37 19.37
C PHE A 204 -1.29 -16.06 18.57
N VAL A 205 -1.96 -14.96 18.91
CA VAL A 205 -3.13 -14.44 18.19
C VAL A 205 -2.75 -13.12 17.55
N LEU A 206 -2.76 -13.07 16.22
CA LEU A 206 -2.28 -11.96 15.43
C LEU A 206 -3.37 -11.47 14.50
N GLY A 207 -3.46 -10.18 14.29
CA GLY A 207 -4.40 -9.58 13.35
C GLY A 207 -3.74 -8.57 12.43
N HIS A 208 -4.29 -8.44 11.24
CA HIS A 208 -3.98 -7.41 10.26
C HIS A 208 -5.25 -6.80 9.69
N PHE A 209 -5.29 -5.48 9.64
CA PHE A 209 -6.26 -4.72 8.88
C PHE A 209 -5.67 -3.36 8.49
N SER A 210 -5.58 -3.10 7.21
CA SER A 210 -5.05 -1.83 6.66
C SER A 210 -6.05 -1.17 5.69
N GLY A 211 -7.35 -1.35 5.94
CA GLY A 211 -8.43 -0.88 5.07
C GLY A 211 -8.90 -1.92 4.06
N ALA A 212 -8.16 -3.02 3.89
CA ALA A 212 -8.52 -4.15 3.04
C ALA A 212 -8.02 -5.46 3.66
N ARG A 213 -8.58 -6.59 3.20
CA ARG A 213 -8.16 -7.96 3.55
C ARG A 213 -7.93 -8.19 5.05
N PRO A 214 -8.93 -8.02 5.92
CA PRO A 214 -8.79 -8.34 7.33
C PRO A 214 -8.38 -9.81 7.49
N LEU A 215 -7.34 -10.06 8.30
CA LEU A 215 -6.74 -11.37 8.48
C LEU A 215 -6.44 -11.64 9.95
N LEU A 216 -7.03 -12.69 10.49
CA LEU A 216 -6.65 -13.30 11.77
C LEU A 216 -5.69 -14.44 11.52
N VAL A 217 -4.56 -14.46 12.23
CA VAL A 217 -3.61 -15.59 12.23
C VAL A 217 -3.42 -16.09 13.65
N GLU A 218 -3.64 -17.38 13.84
CA GLU A 218 -3.34 -18.06 15.11
C GLU A 218 -2.16 -19.00 14.88
N VAL A 219 -1.15 -18.89 15.76
CA VAL A 219 0.08 -19.69 15.66
C VAL A 219 0.25 -20.49 16.93
N THR A 220 0.20 -21.82 16.80
CA THR A 220 0.40 -22.74 17.93
C THR A 220 1.75 -23.43 17.77
N PRO A 221 2.69 -23.19 18.72
CA PRO A 221 3.95 -23.94 18.76
C PRO A 221 3.69 -25.41 19.14
N ASN A 222 4.33 -26.33 18.40
CA ASN A 222 4.26 -27.76 18.66
C ASN A 222 5.46 -28.24 19.51
N ALA A 223 5.30 -29.38 20.19
CA ALA A 223 6.36 -29.95 21.01
C ALA A 223 7.59 -30.42 20.20
N ASP A 224 7.43 -30.69 18.92
CA ASP A 224 8.51 -31.09 18.00
C ASP A 224 9.25 -29.91 17.36
N GLY A 225 9.02 -28.70 17.85
CA GLY A 225 9.66 -27.47 17.35
C GLY A 225 9.04 -26.88 16.09
N THR A 226 8.00 -27.49 15.53
CA THR A 226 7.22 -26.93 14.40
C THR A 226 6.13 -25.96 14.87
N LEU A 227 5.46 -25.29 13.92
CA LEU A 227 4.30 -24.43 14.20
C LEU A 227 3.09 -24.89 13.39
N ASN A 228 1.90 -24.73 13.98
CA ASN A 228 0.63 -24.76 13.28
C ASN A 228 0.12 -23.34 13.08
N ILE A 229 -0.08 -22.91 11.82
CA ILE A 229 -0.52 -21.58 11.44
C ILE A 229 -1.93 -21.68 10.85
N SER A 230 -2.93 -21.13 11.56
CA SER A 230 -4.31 -21.05 11.09
C SER A 230 -4.62 -19.61 10.64
N GLN A 231 -5.22 -19.46 9.47
CA GLN A 231 -5.69 -18.18 8.93
C GLN A 231 -7.23 -18.15 8.96
N ASN A 232 -7.81 -17.11 9.57
CA ASN A 232 -9.25 -16.90 9.66
C ASN A 232 -10.03 -18.14 10.14
N LYS A 233 -9.51 -18.83 11.18
CA LYS A 233 -10.07 -20.08 11.72
C LYS A 233 -10.09 -21.25 10.74
N GLY A 234 -9.40 -21.15 9.62
CA GLY A 234 -9.23 -22.24 8.66
C GLY A 234 -8.33 -23.36 9.21
N ALA A 235 -8.24 -24.48 8.46
CA ALA A 235 -7.39 -25.58 8.84
C ALA A 235 -5.91 -25.14 8.90
N PRO A 236 -5.16 -25.61 9.91
CA PRO A 236 -3.78 -25.19 10.12
C PRO A 236 -2.85 -25.63 8.98
N LEU A 237 -1.85 -24.83 8.73
CA LEU A 237 -0.70 -25.09 7.86
C LEU A 237 0.51 -25.40 8.75
N LEU A 238 1.20 -26.48 8.46
CA LEU A 238 2.46 -26.81 9.15
C LEU A 238 3.55 -25.82 8.71
N ALA A 239 4.33 -25.36 9.69
CA ALA A 239 5.54 -24.56 9.43
C ALA A 239 6.73 -25.13 10.20
N ALA A 240 7.90 -25.10 9.54
CA ALA A 240 9.15 -25.55 10.10
C ALA A 240 10.29 -24.57 9.76
N ARG A 241 11.40 -24.66 10.49
CA ARG A 241 12.62 -23.94 10.11
C ARG A 241 13.11 -24.41 8.74
N GLU A 242 13.76 -23.54 7.99
CA GLU A 242 14.21 -23.83 6.63
C GLU A 242 15.05 -25.12 6.54
N ALA A 243 15.95 -25.34 7.52
CA ALA A 243 16.77 -26.54 7.59
C ALA A 243 15.97 -27.85 7.74
N GLU A 244 14.75 -27.78 8.30
CA GLU A 244 13.89 -28.92 8.60
C GLU A 244 12.73 -29.07 7.61
N ALA A 245 12.47 -28.03 6.83
CA ALA A 245 11.29 -27.92 5.97
C ALA A 245 11.14 -29.11 5.02
N LYS A 246 12.24 -29.53 4.37
CA LYS A 246 12.25 -30.66 3.45
C LYS A 246 11.86 -31.97 4.15
N ALA A 247 12.37 -32.22 5.36
CA ALA A 247 12.03 -33.43 6.15
C ALA A 247 10.56 -33.42 6.60
N LYS A 248 9.93 -32.24 6.69
CA LYS A 248 8.51 -32.05 7.02
C LYS A 248 7.62 -31.93 5.77
N SER A 249 8.11 -32.28 4.58
CA SER A 249 7.37 -32.19 3.30
C SER A 249 6.84 -30.77 3.00
N ILE A 250 7.57 -29.75 3.42
CA ILE A 250 7.31 -28.36 3.06
C ILE A 250 8.18 -28.02 1.85
N GLY A 251 7.55 -27.54 0.78
CA GLY A 251 8.22 -27.17 -0.46
C GLY A 251 9.11 -25.93 -0.34
N THR A 252 9.62 -25.48 -1.47
CA THR A 252 10.40 -24.25 -1.57
C THR A 252 9.49 -23.08 -1.97
N PRO A 253 9.61 -21.89 -1.33
CA PRO A 253 8.91 -20.70 -1.77
C PRO A 253 9.25 -20.34 -3.21
N THR A 254 8.25 -19.90 -3.95
CA THR A 254 8.40 -19.49 -5.35
C THR A 254 9.27 -18.25 -5.45
N ASP A 255 10.19 -18.24 -6.42
CA ASP A 255 10.98 -17.07 -6.78
C ASP A 255 10.10 -16.09 -7.57
N PRO A 256 9.88 -14.85 -7.08
CA PRO A 256 9.05 -13.86 -7.76
C PRO A 256 9.61 -13.44 -9.12
N THR A 257 10.92 -13.59 -9.36
CA THR A 257 11.55 -13.23 -10.63
C THR A 257 11.40 -14.32 -11.72
N ALA A 258 11.04 -15.53 -11.31
CA ALA A 258 10.83 -16.67 -12.21
C ALA A 258 9.36 -17.07 -12.38
N HIS A 259 8.44 -16.46 -11.59
CA HIS A 259 7.03 -16.83 -11.55
C HIS A 259 6.30 -16.49 -12.85
N THR A 260 6.46 -15.26 -13.33
CA THR A 260 5.86 -14.77 -14.57
C THR A 260 6.95 -14.59 -15.61
N THR A 261 6.72 -15.07 -16.84
CA THR A 261 7.69 -14.98 -17.94
C THR A 261 7.04 -14.46 -19.22
N MET A 262 7.85 -14.01 -20.18
CA MET A 262 7.38 -13.70 -21.51
C MET A 262 7.27 -14.98 -22.36
N LYS A 263 6.21 -15.11 -23.18
CA LYS A 263 6.07 -16.18 -24.16
C LYS A 263 7.16 -16.13 -25.22
N ASP A 264 7.42 -14.92 -25.70
CA ASP A 264 8.55 -14.63 -26.61
C ASP A 264 9.30 -13.41 -26.10
N PRO A 265 10.48 -13.59 -25.48
CA PRO A 265 11.29 -12.48 -24.96
C PRO A 265 11.97 -11.65 -26.06
N SER A 266 11.97 -12.11 -27.32
CA SER A 266 12.52 -11.36 -28.46
C SER A 266 11.57 -10.28 -28.98
N GLU A 267 10.28 -10.39 -28.70
CA GLU A 267 9.25 -9.44 -29.09
C GLU A 267 9.18 -8.24 -28.13
N PRO A 268 8.87 -7.03 -28.63
CA PRO A 268 8.56 -5.88 -27.76
C PRO A 268 7.31 -6.14 -26.92
N PHE A 269 7.26 -5.56 -25.71
CA PHE A 269 6.06 -5.56 -24.92
C PHE A 269 5.00 -4.65 -25.55
N LYS A 270 3.84 -5.21 -25.92
CA LYS A 270 2.80 -4.50 -26.65
C LYS A 270 1.63 -4.17 -25.70
N PHE A 271 1.18 -2.91 -25.74
CA PHE A 271 -0.05 -2.47 -25.09
C PHE A 271 -0.68 -1.31 -25.85
N ALA A 272 -2.01 -1.19 -25.79
CA ALA A 272 -2.77 -0.05 -26.30
C ALA A 272 -4.08 0.02 -25.51
N PHE A 273 -4.15 0.93 -24.51
CA PHE A 273 -5.30 1.04 -23.62
C PHE A 273 -5.67 2.50 -23.35
N ALA A 274 -6.89 2.71 -22.88
CA ALA A 274 -7.38 4.04 -22.55
C ALA A 274 -6.71 4.60 -21.28
N ASP A 275 -6.25 5.83 -21.36
CA ASP A 275 -5.85 6.62 -20.21
C ASP A 275 -7.09 6.96 -19.35
N HIS A 276 -6.98 6.75 -18.05
CA HIS A 276 -8.13 6.86 -17.13
C HIS A 276 -8.65 8.29 -16.91
N ILE A 277 -7.86 9.30 -17.27
CA ILE A 277 -8.27 10.72 -17.18
C ILE A 277 -8.85 11.21 -18.50
N THR A 278 -8.11 10.98 -19.59
CA THR A 278 -8.40 11.57 -20.90
C THR A 278 -9.26 10.69 -21.78
N GLY A 279 -9.33 9.38 -21.49
CA GLY A 279 -9.95 8.37 -22.35
C GLY A 279 -9.22 8.09 -23.66
N LYS A 280 -8.11 8.78 -23.93
CA LYS A 280 -7.32 8.58 -25.15
C LYS A 280 -6.54 7.28 -25.07
N ILE A 281 -6.46 6.57 -26.20
CA ILE A 281 -5.61 5.37 -26.30
C ILE A 281 -4.13 5.78 -26.24
N VAL A 282 -3.40 5.16 -25.36
CA VAL A 282 -1.94 5.25 -25.24
C VAL A 282 -1.34 3.88 -25.50
N SER A 283 -0.31 3.82 -26.34
CA SER A 283 0.31 2.56 -26.75
C SER A 283 1.83 2.57 -26.49
N ASN A 284 2.42 1.37 -26.52
CA ASN A 284 3.88 1.21 -26.40
C ASN A 284 4.67 1.90 -27.53
N THR A 285 4.02 2.29 -28.64
CA THR A 285 4.63 3.00 -29.78
C THR A 285 4.62 4.51 -29.63
N ASP A 286 3.98 5.05 -28.59
CA ASP A 286 3.92 6.50 -28.37
C ASP A 286 5.32 7.11 -28.21
N PRO A 287 5.56 8.29 -28.83
CA PRO A 287 6.89 8.94 -28.82
C PRO A 287 7.47 9.13 -27.42
N LYS A 288 6.62 9.31 -26.41
CA LYS A 288 7.06 9.51 -25.02
C LYS A 288 7.81 8.31 -24.42
N PHE A 289 7.66 7.11 -24.97
CA PHE A 289 8.34 5.89 -24.49
C PHE A 289 9.57 5.51 -25.33
N ARG A 290 9.74 6.12 -26.51
CA ARG A 290 10.78 5.75 -27.45
C ARG A 290 12.19 5.95 -26.86
N GLY A 291 13.00 4.88 -26.86
CA GLY A 291 14.37 4.90 -26.35
C GLY A 291 14.49 5.06 -24.83
N LYS A 292 13.39 4.97 -24.09
CA LYS A 292 13.40 4.98 -22.63
C LYS A 292 13.42 3.56 -22.07
N VAL A 293 13.88 3.46 -20.84
CA VAL A 293 13.64 2.30 -19.98
C VAL A 293 12.23 2.47 -19.39
N VAL A 294 11.37 1.48 -19.60
CA VAL A 294 9.97 1.56 -19.18
C VAL A 294 9.66 0.43 -18.18
N LEU A 295 9.18 0.78 -17.01
CA LEU A 295 8.57 -0.17 -16.08
C LEU A 295 7.08 -0.22 -16.36
N ILE A 296 6.58 -1.39 -16.81
CA ILE A 296 5.15 -1.64 -17.00
C ILE A 296 4.64 -2.39 -15.76
N ASN A 297 3.81 -1.71 -14.99
CA ASN A 297 3.30 -2.20 -13.71
C ASN A 297 1.85 -2.67 -13.88
N ILE A 298 1.63 -3.96 -13.71
CA ILE A 298 0.29 -4.53 -13.59
C ILE A 298 -0.20 -4.27 -12.17
N SER A 299 -1.28 -3.52 -12.05
CA SER A 299 -1.74 -3.01 -10.75
C SER A 299 -3.27 -2.98 -10.68
N GLY A 300 -3.80 -2.62 -9.52
CA GLY A 300 -5.20 -2.33 -9.27
C GLY A 300 -5.37 -1.56 -7.97
N SER A 301 -6.21 -0.54 -7.96
CA SER A 301 -6.44 0.29 -6.77
C SER A 301 -7.10 -0.46 -5.61
N TRP A 302 -7.64 -1.64 -5.86
CA TRP A 302 -8.21 -2.57 -4.88
C TRP A 302 -7.17 -3.45 -4.18
N CYS A 303 -5.94 -3.53 -4.72
CA CYS A 303 -4.93 -4.50 -4.33
C CYS A 303 -4.01 -3.95 -3.21
N PRO A 304 -4.01 -4.51 -1.99
CA PRO A 304 -3.16 -4.02 -0.90
C PRO A 304 -1.66 -4.05 -1.21
N ASN A 305 -1.16 -5.13 -1.84
CA ASN A 305 0.26 -5.22 -2.19
C ASN A 305 0.67 -4.16 -3.24
N CYS A 306 -0.29 -3.70 -4.09
CA CYS A 306 -0.06 -2.57 -4.99
C CYS A 306 0.05 -1.25 -4.21
N HIS A 307 -0.71 -1.10 -3.12
CA HIS A 307 -0.55 0.02 -2.20
C HIS A 307 0.82 -0.01 -1.49
N ASP A 308 1.35 -1.20 -1.19
CA ASP A 308 2.67 -1.37 -0.57
C ASP A 308 3.82 -1.01 -1.53
N GLU A 309 3.70 -1.38 -2.81
CA GLU A 309 4.70 -1.09 -3.85
C GLU A 309 4.73 0.39 -4.27
N THR A 310 3.56 1.03 -4.36
CA THR A 310 3.41 2.35 -4.99
C THR A 310 4.32 3.44 -4.40
N PRO A 311 4.50 3.59 -3.06
CA PRO A 311 5.42 4.59 -2.50
C PRO A 311 6.86 4.43 -2.97
N PHE A 312 7.33 3.19 -3.09
CA PHE A 312 8.65 2.89 -3.64
C PHE A 312 8.74 3.27 -5.11
N LEU A 313 7.77 2.91 -5.95
CA LEU A 313 7.74 3.28 -7.37
C LEU A 313 7.69 4.80 -7.57
N VAL A 314 6.95 5.54 -6.75
CA VAL A 314 6.91 7.02 -6.80
C VAL A 314 8.30 7.61 -6.54
N ASN A 315 9.01 7.10 -5.55
CA ASN A 315 10.38 7.53 -5.25
C ASN A 315 11.36 7.16 -6.39
N LEU A 316 11.23 5.95 -6.92
CA LEU A 316 12.04 5.45 -8.04
C LEU A 316 11.81 6.32 -9.31
N TYR A 317 10.55 6.61 -9.63
CA TYR A 317 10.19 7.45 -10.77
C TYR A 317 10.76 8.86 -10.63
N LYS A 318 10.57 9.51 -9.48
CA LYS A 318 11.12 10.85 -9.21
C LYS A 318 12.64 10.88 -9.37
N LYS A 319 13.35 9.84 -8.91
CA LYS A 319 14.82 9.74 -8.98
C LYS A 319 15.35 9.57 -10.42
N TYR A 320 14.62 8.85 -11.27
CA TYR A 320 15.18 8.41 -12.56
C TYR A 320 14.45 8.93 -13.80
N ARG A 321 13.28 9.59 -13.71
CA ARG A 321 12.54 10.08 -14.88
C ARG A 321 13.38 11.01 -15.78
N SER A 322 14.20 11.88 -15.20
CA SER A 322 15.09 12.78 -15.95
C SER A 322 16.25 12.06 -16.66
N LYS A 323 16.51 10.79 -16.30
CA LYS A 323 17.54 9.93 -16.89
C LYS A 323 16.99 9.00 -17.98
N GLY A 324 15.72 9.17 -18.37
CA GLY A 324 15.07 8.35 -19.39
C GLY A 324 14.37 7.11 -18.85
N PHE A 325 13.97 7.12 -17.57
CA PHE A 325 13.08 6.13 -16.97
C PHE A 325 11.62 6.59 -17.09
N GLU A 326 10.74 5.63 -17.38
CA GLU A 326 9.30 5.87 -17.43
C GLU A 326 8.53 4.74 -16.73
N VAL A 327 7.35 5.04 -16.21
CA VAL A 327 6.44 4.06 -15.66
C VAL A 327 5.11 4.12 -16.43
N VAL A 328 4.56 2.96 -16.75
CA VAL A 328 3.20 2.79 -17.28
C VAL A 328 2.48 1.82 -16.35
N GLN A 329 1.46 2.30 -15.68
CA GLN A 329 0.62 1.45 -14.85
C GLN A 329 -0.57 0.95 -15.67
N LEU A 330 -0.71 -0.36 -15.79
CA LEU A 330 -1.89 -1.04 -16.32
C LEU A 330 -2.77 -1.41 -15.13
N SER A 331 -3.71 -0.53 -14.80
CA SER A 331 -4.60 -0.67 -13.64
C SER A 331 -5.83 -1.46 -14.02
N PHE A 332 -5.90 -2.70 -13.57
CA PHE A 332 -7.08 -3.55 -13.74
C PHE A 332 -8.07 -3.25 -12.63
N GLU A 333 -9.19 -2.62 -12.99
CA GLU A 333 -10.14 -2.13 -12.01
C GLU A 333 -11.44 -2.92 -12.04
N GLU A 334 -12.03 -3.08 -10.86
CA GLU A 334 -13.30 -3.78 -10.70
C GLU A 334 -14.47 -2.90 -11.14
N ASP A 335 -15.59 -3.53 -11.51
CA ASP A 335 -16.77 -2.86 -12.08
C ASP A 335 -17.42 -1.86 -11.12
N ASP A 336 -17.18 -1.96 -9.81
CA ASP A 336 -17.61 -1.00 -8.78
C ASP A 336 -17.03 0.41 -8.96
N GLN A 337 -16.02 0.55 -9.83
CA GLN A 337 -15.39 1.84 -10.18
C GLN A 337 -16.18 2.64 -11.22
N GLN A 338 -17.14 2.03 -11.91
CA GLN A 338 -17.90 2.68 -12.99
C GLN A 338 -19.17 3.37 -12.46
N PRO A 339 -19.50 4.58 -12.97
CA PRO A 339 -18.64 5.43 -13.78
C PRO A 339 -17.67 6.25 -12.94
N GLY A 340 -16.52 6.61 -13.51
CA GLY A 340 -15.69 7.72 -12.99
C GLY A 340 -14.43 7.37 -12.23
N TRP A 341 -14.13 6.10 -11.96
CA TRP A 341 -12.86 5.64 -11.38
C TRP A 341 -12.54 6.27 -10.01
N ALA A 342 -13.51 6.34 -9.10
CA ALA A 342 -13.36 7.07 -7.83
C ALA A 342 -12.21 6.55 -6.96
N ARG A 343 -12.10 5.21 -6.79
CA ARG A 343 -11.00 4.60 -6.00
C ARG A 343 -9.65 4.78 -6.69
N LEU A 344 -9.57 4.56 -8.01
CA LEU A 344 -8.33 4.76 -8.78
C LEU A 344 -7.87 6.22 -8.72
N LYS A 345 -8.78 7.18 -8.83
CA LYS A 345 -8.46 8.60 -8.67
C LYS A 345 -7.95 8.91 -7.26
N GLY A 346 -8.63 8.40 -6.24
CA GLY A 346 -8.21 8.53 -4.85
C GLY A 346 -6.84 7.90 -4.58
N PHE A 347 -6.58 6.72 -5.17
CA PHE A 347 -5.28 6.04 -5.11
C PHE A 347 -4.18 6.91 -5.75
N ASN A 348 -4.38 7.35 -7.00
CA ASN A 348 -3.39 8.15 -7.72
C ASN A 348 -3.08 9.46 -7.01
N GLN A 349 -4.11 10.14 -6.49
CA GLN A 349 -3.96 11.39 -5.76
C GLN A 349 -3.24 11.18 -4.41
N ASN A 350 -3.62 10.16 -3.66
CA ASN A 350 -3.04 9.88 -2.35
C ASN A 350 -1.53 9.59 -2.43
N TYR A 351 -1.08 8.87 -3.46
CA TYR A 351 0.32 8.52 -3.65
C TYR A 351 1.11 9.55 -4.50
N GLY A 352 0.44 10.54 -5.10
CA GLY A 352 1.08 11.53 -5.97
C GLY A 352 1.65 10.90 -7.23
N ILE A 353 0.87 10.04 -7.90
CA ILE A 353 1.25 9.36 -9.14
C ILE A 353 1.27 10.37 -10.29
N GLU A 354 2.44 10.50 -10.95
CA GLU A 354 2.67 11.44 -12.06
C GLU A 354 2.89 10.71 -13.41
N TRP A 355 2.94 9.39 -13.41
CA TRP A 355 3.12 8.58 -14.62
C TRP A 355 1.79 8.26 -15.32
N THR A 356 1.91 7.61 -16.48
CA THR A 356 0.75 7.18 -17.28
C THR A 356 0.01 6.03 -16.59
N VAL A 357 -1.29 6.19 -16.36
CA VAL A 357 -2.17 5.15 -15.80
C VAL A 357 -3.25 4.80 -16.82
N LEU A 358 -3.24 3.56 -17.28
CA LEU A 358 -4.16 3.02 -18.26
C LEU A 358 -5.09 2.00 -17.62
N VAL A 359 -6.33 1.88 -18.12
CA VAL A 359 -7.30 0.90 -17.63
C VAL A 359 -7.61 -0.11 -18.75
N PRO A 360 -6.97 -1.29 -18.73
CA PRO A 360 -7.20 -2.34 -19.72
C PRO A 360 -8.56 -3.04 -19.60
N GLY A 361 -9.06 -3.15 -18.36
CA GLY A 361 -10.29 -3.88 -18.05
C GLY A 361 -10.34 -4.26 -16.55
N ASN A 362 -11.13 -5.27 -16.23
CA ASN A 362 -11.20 -5.80 -14.86
C ASN A 362 -10.14 -6.90 -14.61
N PRO A 363 -9.91 -7.30 -13.35
CA PRO A 363 -8.89 -8.29 -13.00
C PRO A 363 -9.04 -9.65 -13.69
N ASP A 364 -10.26 -10.08 -13.99
CA ASP A 364 -10.52 -11.38 -14.64
C ASP A 364 -10.07 -11.38 -16.11
N GLN A 365 -9.93 -10.20 -16.72
CA GLN A 365 -9.46 -10.03 -18.10
C GLN A 365 -7.92 -9.94 -18.22
N LEU A 366 -7.18 -10.11 -17.11
CA LEU A 366 -5.73 -9.91 -17.07
C LEU A 366 -5.00 -10.65 -18.20
N ASN A 367 -5.23 -11.95 -18.34
CA ASN A 367 -4.55 -12.78 -19.34
C ASN A 367 -5.04 -12.56 -20.78
N GLU A 368 -6.26 -12.05 -20.95
CA GLU A 368 -6.79 -11.61 -22.26
C GLU A 368 -6.09 -10.33 -22.72
N LYS A 369 -5.91 -9.38 -21.82
CA LYS A 369 -5.34 -8.05 -22.10
C LYS A 369 -3.81 -8.04 -22.17
N VAL A 370 -3.14 -9.01 -21.51
CA VAL A 370 -1.68 -9.18 -21.51
C VAL A 370 -1.31 -10.60 -21.99
N PRO A 371 -1.71 -10.99 -23.22
CA PRO A 371 -1.58 -12.37 -23.69
C PRO A 371 -0.14 -12.81 -23.95
N GLN A 372 0.82 -11.90 -23.95
CA GLN A 372 2.25 -12.15 -24.19
C GLN A 372 3.02 -12.69 -22.98
N ALA A 373 2.37 -12.71 -21.80
CA ALA A 373 2.96 -13.28 -20.58
C ALA A 373 2.48 -14.71 -20.33
N ASN A 374 3.34 -15.53 -19.71
CA ASN A 374 3.00 -16.80 -19.12
C ASN A 374 2.83 -16.64 -17.61
N ASN A 375 1.88 -17.39 -17.04
CA ASN A 375 1.64 -17.45 -15.59
C ASN A 375 1.48 -16.08 -14.91
N LEU A 376 0.82 -15.13 -15.60
CA LEU A 376 0.52 -13.80 -15.05
C LEU A 376 -0.74 -13.91 -14.18
N ASN A 377 -0.55 -14.01 -12.87
CA ASN A 377 -1.65 -14.20 -11.91
C ASN A 377 -1.39 -13.51 -10.55
N ALA A 378 -0.42 -12.59 -10.51
CA ALA A 378 -0.04 -11.83 -9.32
C ALA A 378 -0.27 -10.32 -9.52
N PHE A 379 -0.76 -9.66 -8.48
CA PHE A 379 -0.82 -8.21 -8.37
C PHE A 379 -0.04 -7.77 -7.13
N PRO A 380 0.94 -6.83 -7.27
CA PRO A 380 1.41 -6.27 -8.54
C PRO A 380 2.26 -7.26 -9.35
N THR A 381 2.53 -6.96 -10.63
CA THR A 381 3.60 -7.58 -11.42
C THR A 381 4.25 -6.49 -12.27
N SER A 382 5.57 -6.39 -12.19
CA SER A 382 6.36 -5.38 -12.89
C SER A 382 7.19 -5.99 -14.00
N PHE A 383 7.01 -5.50 -15.25
CA PHE A 383 7.82 -5.84 -16.41
C PHE A 383 8.84 -4.72 -16.66
N PHE A 384 10.11 -5.06 -16.67
CA PHE A 384 11.21 -4.14 -16.92
C PHE A 384 11.61 -4.18 -18.40
N VAL A 385 11.30 -3.10 -19.10
CA VAL A 385 11.46 -2.99 -20.55
C VAL A 385 12.67 -2.15 -20.88
N GLY A 386 13.59 -2.69 -21.70
CA GLY A 386 14.76 -2.00 -22.18
C GLY A 386 14.44 -0.93 -23.23
N ARG A 387 15.45 -0.15 -23.63
CA ARG A 387 15.33 0.95 -24.59
C ARG A 387 14.87 0.53 -26.00
N ASP A 388 14.97 -0.77 -26.31
CA ASP A 388 14.50 -1.39 -27.54
C ASP A 388 13.05 -1.91 -27.48
N GLY A 389 12.37 -1.70 -26.34
CA GLY A 389 11.01 -2.14 -26.12
C GLY A 389 10.86 -3.60 -25.67
N ARG A 390 11.94 -4.36 -25.50
CA ARG A 390 11.91 -5.76 -25.07
C ARG A 390 12.00 -5.89 -23.55
N VAL A 391 11.30 -6.89 -23.01
CA VAL A 391 11.35 -7.19 -21.57
C VAL A 391 12.71 -7.80 -21.21
N ARG A 392 13.32 -7.28 -20.17
CA ARG A 392 14.61 -7.76 -19.61
C ARG A 392 14.43 -8.60 -18.35
N ALA A 393 13.40 -8.29 -17.58
CA ALA A 393 13.06 -9.02 -16.36
C ALA A 393 11.57 -8.84 -16.04
N VAL A 394 11.05 -9.75 -15.25
CA VAL A 394 9.71 -9.66 -14.67
C VAL A 394 9.84 -9.91 -13.17
N HIS A 395 9.11 -9.17 -12.37
CA HIS A 395 9.02 -9.38 -10.93
C HIS A 395 7.53 -9.48 -10.54
N ALA A 396 7.12 -10.62 -10.02
CA ALA A 396 5.78 -10.85 -9.51
C ALA A 396 5.69 -10.43 -8.04
N GLY A 397 4.63 -9.71 -7.68
CA GLY A 397 4.41 -9.26 -6.31
C GLY A 397 5.37 -8.19 -5.83
N PHE A 398 5.06 -7.66 -4.65
CA PHE A 398 5.95 -6.76 -3.92
C PHE A 398 5.67 -6.89 -2.41
N PRO A 399 6.70 -7.13 -1.57
CA PRO A 399 6.52 -7.26 -0.14
C PRO A 399 6.23 -5.92 0.53
N SER A 400 5.56 -5.93 1.69
CA SER A 400 5.40 -4.76 2.54
C SER A 400 6.62 -4.55 3.46
N PRO A 401 6.79 -3.36 4.06
CA PRO A 401 7.82 -3.13 5.07
C PRO A 401 7.78 -4.09 6.26
N GLY A 402 6.61 -4.73 6.51
CA GLY A 402 6.47 -5.75 7.54
C GLY A 402 7.32 -7.00 7.32
N SER A 403 7.75 -7.26 6.10
CA SER A 403 8.65 -8.37 5.74
C SER A 403 10.14 -8.06 6.00
N GLY A 404 10.45 -6.83 6.48
CA GLY A 404 11.80 -6.44 6.92
C GLY A 404 12.85 -6.57 5.82
N LYS A 405 13.81 -7.51 6.00
CA LYS A 405 14.89 -7.72 5.03
C LYS A 405 14.39 -8.02 3.61
N PHE A 406 13.30 -8.75 3.46
CA PHE A 406 12.76 -9.11 2.13
C PHE A 406 12.23 -7.89 1.38
N TYR A 407 11.64 -6.92 2.09
CA TYR A 407 11.26 -5.63 1.51
C TYR A 407 12.50 -4.84 1.04
N ALA A 408 13.51 -4.70 1.90
CA ALA A 408 14.73 -3.98 1.56
C ALA A 408 15.51 -4.63 0.39
N ASP A 409 15.53 -5.97 0.33
CA ASP A 409 16.13 -6.70 -0.78
C ASP A 409 15.37 -6.46 -2.09
N ALA A 410 14.04 -6.47 -2.08
CA ALA A 410 13.22 -6.19 -3.26
C ALA A 410 13.42 -4.75 -3.78
N GLU A 411 13.42 -3.74 -2.89
CA GLU A 411 13.74 -2.35 -3.27
C GLU A 411 15.12 -2.23 -3.92
N LYS A 412 16.12 -2.90 -3.33
CA LYS A 412 17.50 -2.90 -3.84
C LYS A 412 17.59 -3.60 -5.19
N GLU A 413 16.96 -4.76 -5.35
CA GLU A 413 16.95 -5.53 -6.59
C GLU A 413 16.33 -4.73 -7.74
N VAL A 414 15.14 -4.17 -7.54
CA VAL A 414 14.45 -3.35 -8.53
C VAL A 414 15.26 -2.10 -8.87
N THR A 415 15.81 -1.41 -7.87
CA THR A 415 16.64 -0.22 -8.08
C THR A 415 17.87 -0.56 -8.93
N THR A 416 18.59 -1.63 -8.58
CA THR A 416 19.81 -2.08 -9.30
C THR A 416 19.48 -2.45 -10.74
N LEU A 417 18.35 -3.12 -10.98
CA LEU A 417 17.90 -3.48 -12.32
C LEU A 417 17.59 -2.23 -13.15
N VAL A 418 16.89 -1.26 -12.63
CA VAL A 418 16.60 0.01 -13.31
C VAL A 418 17.90 0.76 -13.63
N GLU A 419 18.86 0.85 -12.72
CA GLU A 419 20.15 1.49 -12.95
C GLU A 419 20.96 0.77 -14.05
N LYS A 420 20.97 -0.56 -14.05
CA LYS A 420 21.59 -1.38 -15.10
C LYS A 420 20.98 -1.10 -16.47
N LEU A 421 19.64 -1.08 -16.58
CA LEU A 421 18.95 -0.81 -17.83
C LEU A 421 19.18 0.62 -18.35
N LEU A 422 19.23 1.59 -17.44
CA LEU A 422 19.55 2.98 -17.78
C LEU A 422 20.98 3.15 -18.31
N ALA A 423 21.92 2.30 -17.89
CA ALA A 423 23.31 2.28 -18.39
C ALA A 423 23.44 1.60 -19.77
N GLU A 424 22.44 0.85 -20.24
CA GLU A 424 22.44 0.25 -21.57
C GLU A 424 22.45 1.35 -22.65
N ARG A 425 23.17 1.10 -23.76
CA ARG A 425 23.21 2.02 -24.90
C ARG A 425 21.84 2.11 -25.56
N THR A 426 21.47 3.30 -26.01
CA THR A 426 20.27 3.48 -26.83
C THR A 426 20.52 2.85 -28.21
N PRO A 427 19.62 1.95 -28.69
CA PRO A 427 19.75 1.41 -30.04
C PRO A 427 19.84 2.53 -31.08
N GLY A 428 20.84 2.47 -32.00
CA GLY A 428 21.00 3.45 -33.09
C GLY A 428 21.89 4.64 -32.78
N THR A 429 22.49 4.78 -31.60
CA THR A 429 23.57 5.75 -31.35
C THR A 429 24.92 5.08 -31.59
N SER A 430 25.38 5.05 -32.88
CA SER A 430 26.79 4.88 -33.19
C SER A 430 27.56 6.15 -32.77
N ARG A 431 28.77 5.97 -32.20
CA ARG A 431 29.73 7.09 -32.01
C ARG A 431 30.12 7.67 -33.33
#